data_8c041a624e682d2c253bac2e5df73ed9
#
_entry.id   8c041a624e682d2c253bac2e5df73ed9
#
_cell.length_a   1.000
_cell.length_b   1.000
_cell.length_c   1.000
_cell.angle_alpha   90.00
_cell.angle_beta   90.00
_cell.angle_gamma   90.00
#
_symmetry.space_group_name_H-M   'P 1'
#
loop_
_entity.id
_entity.type
_entity.pdbx_description
1 polymer ?
#
loop_
_entity_poly.entity_id
_entity_poly.type
_entity_poly.pdbx_seq_one_letter_code
_entity_poly.pdbx_strand_id
1 'polypeptide(L)'
;MTAQPGVVLPAQDGAAARDTILDRALFAFSGLAAVWFAAILLEETLQWGQLWFGLVFWVVLAYLVLPRVHRILTRIYLPDYFIGRARTSDGLLGDPINVALLGSAQQLHTAMHRAGWILADAVDLRSSRRIVTATLRRRSYDQAPVSPLFLFGRQQDLAYQQEVDGNPGKRHHIRFWPCPPGWVLPGGIAVDWLAAGTYDRSVGLSLFTLQITHKIEADTDRERDFVLASLQASDPRIGVRVIEDFSTGYHSRNGGGDSISTDGDLPVVDLTGVDPDPEAPLPPVDQRRTTPAPTIVGAVLVGLRALAALALGLALLGGATDAVTATGSNARVIPAVATVLVAFGLFDLVLARFVLRGGNRARITAMMLSAAAITSQAVVAFGTGAPVTFETTLLGLSLDILLILALSSQRSREFAHRRRRRA
;
A
#
# COMPACT_ATOMS: atom_id res chain seq x y z
N MET A 1 -10.13 21.03 41.64
CA MET A 1 -10.36 20.07 40.56
C MET A 1 -9.08 20.00 39.77
N THR A 2 -8.21 19.06 40.07
CA THR A 2 -6.93 18.82 39.42
C THR A 2 -7.16 17.87 38.27
N ALA A 3 -7.00 18.38 37.05
CA ALA A 3 -7.05 17.57 35.83
C ALA A 3 -5.93 16.52 35.90
N GLN A 4 -6.30 15.23 35.83
CA GLN A 4 -5.32 14.17 35.62
C GLN A 4 -4.72 14.32 34.21
N PRO A 5 -3.41 14.16 34.06
CA PRO A 5 -2.82 14.17 32.72
C PRO A 5 -3.30 12.94 31.96
N GLY A 6 -4.09 13.16 30.90
CA GLY A 6 -4.46 12.11 29.97
C GLY A 6 -3.20 11.42 29.47
N VAL A 7 -3.27 10.09 29.31
CA VAL A 7 -2.21 9.28 28.71
C VAL A 7 -1.97 9.83 27.30
N VAL A 8 -0.96 10.68 27.19
CA VAL A 8 -0.43 11.14 25.92
C VAL A 8 0.17 9.90 25.28
N LEU A 9 -0.54 9.32 24.31
CA LEU A 9 0.11 8.37 23.40
C LEU A 9 1.34 9.10 22.88
N PRO A 10 2.55 8.48 22.95
CA PRO A 10 3.76 9.14 22.50
C PRO A 10 3.48 9.64 21.09
N ALA A 11 3.64 10.94 20.89
CA ALA A 11 3.56 11.56 19.59
C ALA A 11 4.44 10.72 18.67
N GLN A 12 3.83 9.85 17.87
CA GLN A 12 4.55 9.27 16.78
C GLN A 12 4.87 10.47 15.92
N ASP A 13 6.13 10.92 15.98
CA ASP A 13 6.68 11.88 15.05
C ASP A 13 6.43 11.36 13.64
N GLY A 14 5.19 11.49 13.20
CA GLY A 14 4.70 11.21 11.88
C GLY A 14 5.13 12.30 10.90
N ALA A 15 6.30 12.89 11.11
CA ALA A 15 6.97 13.61 10.06
C ALA A 15 7.21 12.56 8.96
N ALA A 16 6.27 12.50 7.99
CA ALA A 16 6.40 11.72 6.79
C ALA A 16 7.84 11.89 6.30
N ALA A 17 8.57 10.78 6.17
CA ALA A 17 9.98 10.84 5.79
C ALA A 17 10.04 11.67 4.50
N ARG A 18 10.65 12.87 4.58
CA ARG A 18 10.69 13.80 3.43
C ARG A 18 11.31 13.05 2.27
N ASP A 19 10.58 12.98 1.17
CA ASP A 19 11.05 12.39 -0.07
C ASP A 19 12.34 13.10 -0.49
N THR A 20 13.41 12.34 -0.58
CA THR A 20 14.64 12.87 -1.19
C THR A 20 14.40 13.07 -2.70
N ILE A 21 15.14 13.97 -3.32
CA ILE A 21 15.09 14.18 -4.79
C ILE A 21 15.31 12.85 -5.50
N LEU A 22 16.23 12.03 -5.01
CA LEU A 22 16.54 10.72 -5.57
C LEU A 22 15.36 9.73 -5.43
N ASP A 23 14.65 9.72 -4.30
CA ASP A 23 13.44 8.90 -4.14
C ASP A 23 12.35 9.30 -5.14
N ARG A 24 12.18 10.59 -5.39
CA ARG A 24 11.22 11.12 -6.38
C ARG A 24 11.63 10.76 -7.81
N ALA A 25 12.91 10.91 -8.14
CA ALA A 25 13.44 10.55 -9.45
C ALA A 25 13.29 9.06 -9.73
N LEU A 26 13.66 8.19 -8.79
CA LEU A 26 13.50 6.74 -8.92
C LEU A 26 12.02 6.31 -8.98
N PHE A 27 11.13 7.00 -8.27
CA PHE A 27 9.69 6.77 -8.37
C PHE A 27 9.15 7.13 -9.76
N ALA A 28 9.52 8.30 -10.30
CA ALA A 28 9.12 8.71 -11.65
C ALA A 28 9.70 7.79 -12.73
N PHE A 29 11.00 7.47 -12.62
CA PHE A 29 11.68 6.53 -13.52
C PHE A 29 10.97 5.16 -13.55
N SER A 30 10.64 4.63 -12.37
CA SER A 30 9.94 3.35 -12.29
C SER A 30 8.54 3.39 -12.90
N GLY A 31 7.87 4.55 -12.87
CA GLY A 31 6.59 4.76 -13.55
C GLY A 31 6.75 4.71 -15.09
N LEU A 32 7.75 5.42 -15.63
CA LEU A 32 8.06 5.39 -17.07
C LEU A 32 8.46 3.99 -17.55
N ALA A 33 9.32 3.31 -16.78
CA ALA A 33 9.72 1.93 -17.08
C ALA A 33 8.52 0.96 -17.08
N ALA A 34 7.58 1.13 -16.14
CA ALA A 34 6.36 0.32 -16.09
C ALA A 34 5.43 0.59 -17.29
N VAL A 35 5.32 1.85 -17.74
CA VAL A 35 4.56 2.20 -18.96
C VAL A 35 5.20 1.55 -20.19
N TRP A 36 6.51 1.65 -20.33
CA TRP A 36 7.25 1.02 -21.42
C TRP A 36 7.06 -0.50 -21.40
N PHE A 37 7.18 -1.13 -20.23
CA PHE A 37 6.92 -2.55 -20.07
C PHE A 37 5.49 -2.96 -20.44
N ALA A 38 4.48 -2.16 -20.07
CA ALA A 38 3.10 -2.40 -20.46
C ALA A 38 2.92 -2.30 -21.99
N ALA A 39 3.62 -1.36 -22.67
CA ALA A 39 3.60 -1.25 -24.13
C ALA A 39 4.19 -2.51 -24.79
N ILE A 40 5.33 -3.02 -24.32
CA ILE A 40 5.92 -4.27 -24.81
C ILE A 40 4.94 -5.45 -24.65
N LEU A 41 4.33 -5.58 -23.47
CA LEU A 41 3.35 -6.65 -23.20
C LEU A 41 2.12 -6.53 -24.10
N LEU A 42 1.69 -5.31 -24.43
CA LEU A 42 0.60 -5.09 -25.38
C LEU A 42 1.00 -5.52 -26.78
N GLU A 43 2.20 -5.16 -27.26
CA GLU A 43 2.73 -5.59 -28.56
C GLU A 43 2.80 -7.12 -28.65
N GLU A 44 3.33 -7.79 -27.63
CA GLU A 44 3.38 -9.25 -27.54
C GLU A 44 1.98 -9.88 -27.54
N THR A 45 0.99 -9.23 -26.90
CA THR A 45 -0.41 -9.69 -26.87
C THR A 45 -1.04 -9.69 -28.28
N LEU A 46 -0.66 -8.74 -29.13
CA LEU A 46 -1.20 -8.61 -30.48
C LEU A 46 -0.61 -9.65 -31.45
N GLN A 47 0.42 -10.37 -31.08
CA GLN A 47 0.99 -11.46 -31.88
C GLN A 47 0.14 -12.73 -31.78
N TRP A 48 -0.05 -13.41 -32.92
CA TRP A 48 -0.84 -14.65 -32.99
C TRP A 48 -0.23 -15.74 -32.06
N GLY A 49 -1.09 -16.36 -31.24
CA GLY A 49 -0.69 -17.43 -30.31
C GLY A 49 -0.25 -16.98 -28.92
N GLN A 50 -0.16 -15.66 -28.65
CA GLN A 50 0.33 -15.13 -27.38
C GLN A 50 -0.74 -14.32 -26.61
N LEU A 51 -2.02 -14.56 -26.85
CA LEU A 51 -3.14 -13.83 -26.22
C LEU A 51 -3.12 -13.88 -24.67
N TRP A 52 -2.47 -14.86 -24.08
CA TRP A 52 -2.30 -14.96 -22.62
C TRP A 52 -1.49 -13.80 -22.04
N PHE A 53 -0.61 -13.14 -22.82
CA PHE A 53 0.07 -11.92 -22.41
C PHE A 53 -0.91 -10.78 -22.12
N GLY A 54 -2.10 -10.80 -22.71
CA GLY A 54 -3.17 -9.85 -22.39
C GLY A 54 -3.57 -9.86 -20.92
N LEU A 55 -3.57 -11.04 -20.27
CA LEU A 55 -3.79 -11.12 -18.83
C LEU A 55 -2.64 -10.49 -18.04
N VAL A 56 -1.39 -10.78 -18.44
CA VAL A 56 -0.21 -10.19 -17.79
C VAL A 56 -0.19 -8.68 -18.00
N PHE A 57 -0.47 -8.22 -19.22
CA PHE A 57 -0.62 -6.80 -19.55
C PHE A 57 -1.66 -6.13 -18.66
N TRP A 58 -2.86 -6.72 -18.54
CA TRP A 58 -3.92 -6.19 -17.69
C TRP A 58 -3.49 -6.08 -16.21
N VAL A 59 -2.83 -7.11 -15.66
CA VAL A 59 -2.33 -7.08 -14.28
C VAL A 59 -1.29 -5.98 -14.10
N VAL A 60 -0.34 -5.85 -15.01
CA VAL A 60 0.69 -4.80 -14.97
C VAL A 60 0.04 -3.42 -15.06
N LEU A 61 -0.87 -3.22 -16.02
CA LEU A 61 -1.56 -1.96 -16.20
C LEU A 61 -2.38 -1.57 -14.96
N ALA A 62 -3.24 -2.48 -14.47
CA ALA A 62 -4.19 -2.20 -13.41
C ALA A 62 -3.53 -2.04 -12.02
N TYR A 63 -2.49 -2.82 -11.73
CA TYR A 63 -1.92 -2.89 -10.38
C TYR A 63 -0.54 -2.24 -10.23
N LEU A 64 0.14 -1.93 -11.32
CA LEU A 64 1.46 -1.29 -11.29
C LEU A 64 1.49 0.08 -11.97
N VAL A 65 0.94 0.21 -13.18
CA VAL A 65 1.01 1.45 -13.97
C VAL A 65 -0.02 2.47 -13.47
N LEU A 66 -1.30 2.13 -13.51
CA LEU A 66 -2.38 3.06 -13.15
C LEU A 66 -2.24 3.64 -11.74
N PRO A 67 -1.94 2.87 -10.68
CA PRO A 67 -1.72 3.43 -9.35
C PRO A 67 -0.63 4.50 -9.32
N ARG A 68 0.44 4.32 -10.09
CA ARG A 68 1.53 5.32 -10.15
C ARG A 68 1.14 6.57 -10.89
N VAL A 69 0.48 6.41 -12.04
CA VAL A 69 -0.04 7.54 -12.82
C VAL A 69 -1.03 8.33 -11.97
N HIS A 70 -1.98 7.68 -11.33
CA HIS A 70 -2.94 8.31 -10.43
C HIS A 70 -2.23 9.06 -9.30
N ARG A 71 -1.22 8.46 -8.66
CA ARG A 71 -0.46 9.11 -7.59
C ARG A 71 0.29 10.35 -8.06
N ILE A 72 0.86 10.35 -9.26
CA ILE A 72 1.53 11.51 -9.84
C ILE A 72 0.50 12.62 -10.10
N LEU A 73 -0.60 12.29 -10.77
CA LEU A 73 -1.68 13.22 -11.10
C LEU A 73 -2.29 13.82 -9.83
N THR A 74 -2.61 12.98 -8.85
CA THR A 74 -3.18 13.43 -7.58
C THR A 74 -2.27 14.43 -6.85
N ARG A 75 -0.96 14.21 -6.87
CA ARG A 75 -0.01 15.17 -6.27
C ARG A 75 0.04 16.52 -6.98
N ILE A 76 -0.32 16.56 -8.25
CA ILE A 76 -0.37 17.80 -9.05
C ILE A 76 -1.68 18.55 -8.81
N TYR A 77 -2.81 17.82 -8.76
CA TYR A 77 -4.15 18.40 -8.78
C TYR A 77 -4.82 18.53 -7.42
N LEU A 78 -4.45 17.69 -6.43
CA LEU A 78 -5.08 17.70 -5.11
C LEU A 78 -4.16 18.31 -4.07
N PRO A 79 -4.65 19.33 -3.34
CA PRO A 79 -3.89 19.97 -2.28
C PRO A 79 -3.67 19.02 -1.09
N ASP A 80 -2.62 19.26 -0.32
CA ASP A 80 -2.26 18.45 0.85
C ASP A 80 -3.03 18.83 2.14
N TYR A 81 -3.97 19.78 2.07
CA TYR A 81 -4.79 20.12 3.22
C TYR A 81 -6.00 19.19 3.37
N PHE A 82 -6.61 19.24 4.54
CA PHE A 82 -7.81 18.45 4.86
C PHE A 82 -9.00 18.92 4.01
N ILE A 83 -9.63 17.98 3.31
CA ILE A 83 -10.77 18.21 2.41
C ILE A 83 -11.99 17.33 2.77
N GLY A 84 -12.06 16.79 3.99
CA GLY A 84 -13.16 15.90 4.39
C GLY A 84 -13.15 14.51 3.74
N ARG A 85 -12.04 14.10 3.12
CA ARG A 85 -11.88 12.79 2.45
C ARG A 85 -10.59 12.10 2.86
N ALA A 86 -10.66 10.81 3.12
CA ALA A 86 -9.46 9.97 3.18
C ALA A 86 -8.82 9.81 1.79
N ARG A 87 -7.61 9.28 1.72
CA ARG A 87 -6.90 9.02 0.46
C ARG A 87 -6.50 7.55 0.38
N THR A 88 -6.56 6.98 -0.80
CA THR A 88 -5.98 5.65 -1.07
C THR A 88 -4.45 5.69 -1.01
N SER A 89 -3.80 4.52 -1.02
CA SER A 89 -2.34 4.41 -1.14
C SER A 89 -1.79 5.09 -2.40
N ASP A 90 -2.63 5.20 -3.42
CA ASP A 90 -2.28 5.80 -4.72
C ASP A 90 -2.59 7.29 -4.76
N GLY A 91 -3.08 7.84 -3.65
CA GLY A 91 -3.40 9.24 -3.48
C GLY A 91 -4.78 9.67 -3.98
N LEU A 92 -5.55 8.75 -4.57
CA LEU A 92 -6.93 9.04 -4.98
C LEU A 92 -7.81 9.34 -3.77
N LEU A 93 -8.88 10.11 -3.99
CA LEU A 93 -9.87 10.35 -2.95
C LEU A 93 -10.57 9.05 -2.57
N GLY A 94 -10.46 8.68 -1.32
CA GLY A 94 -11.12 7.52 -0.73
C GLY A 94 -12.50 7.86 -0.17
N ASP A 95 -12.83 7.24 0.96
CA ASP A 95 -14.11 7.40 1.64
C ASP A 95 -14.24 8.79 2.27
N PRO A 96 -15.46 9.34 2.38
CA PRO A 96 -15.71 10.60 3.08
C PRO A 96 -15.47 10.43 4.58
N ILE A 97 -15.00 11.49 5.22
CA ILE A 97 -14.99 11.61 6.67
C ILE A 97 -16.41 12.00 7.08
N ASN A 98 -17.11 11.06 7.67
CA ASN A 98 -18.53 11.20 8.01
C ASN A 98 -18.84 11.02 9.50
N VAL A 99 -17.85 10.79 10.35
CA VAL A 99 -17.98 10.76 11.82
C VAL A 99 -16.74 11.39 12.46
N ALA A 100 -16.97 12.18 13.52
CA ALA A 100 -15.91 12.65 14.42
C ALA A 100 -16.19 12.14 15.84
N LEU A 101 -15.15 11.99 16.69
CA LEU A 101 -15.36 11.46 18.03
C LEU A 101 -14.48 12.18 19.07
N LEU A 102 -15.01 12.24 20.30
CA LEU A 102 -14.28 12.64 21.50
C LEU A 102 -14.06 11.40 22.37
N GLY A 103 -12.87 11.27 22.94
CA GLY A 103 -12.52 10.18 23.85
C GLY A 103 -11.21 9.49 23.50
N SER A 104 -10.74 8.67 24.43
CA SER A 104 -9.50 7.89 24.30
C SER A 104 -9.67 6.68 23.35
N ALA A 105 -8.55 6.14 22.88
CA ALA A 105 -8.55 4.91 22.07
C ALA A 105 -9.21 3.72 22.78
N GLN A 106 -9.06 3.62 24.11
CA GLN A 106 -9.66 2.53 24.88
C GLN A 106 -11.18 2.72 25.00
N GLN A 107 -11.67 3.95 25.19
CA GLN A 107 -13.12 4.25 25.19
C GLN A 107 -13.74 3.93 23.83
N LEU A 108 -13.07 4.33 22.74
CA LEU A 108 -13.49 4.00 21.37
C LEU A 108 -13.56 2.47 21.18
N HIS A 109 -12.52 1.74 21.59
CA HIS A 109 -12.50 0.27 21.46
C HIS A 109 -13.63 -0.38 22.26
N THR A 110 -13.84 0.06 23.49
CA THR A 110 -14.92 -0.44 24.36
C THR A 110 -16.29 -0.19 23.76
N ALA A 111 -16.56 1.03 23.25
CA ALA A 111 -17.83 1.38 22.63
C ALA A 111 -18.10 0.53 21.39
N MET A 112 -17.12 0.40 20.49
CA MET A 112 -17.23 -0.41 19.28
C MET A 112 -17.45 -1.89 19.60
N HIS A 113 -16.70 -2.43 20.58
CA HIS A 113 -16.84 -3.82 20.99
C HIS A 113 -18.24 -4.11 21.60
N ARG A 114 -18.75 -3.23 22.47
CA ARG A 114 -20.09 -3.33 23.05
C ARG A 114 -21.20 -3.21 21.99
N ALA A 115 -20.97 -2.41 20.96
CA ALA A 115 -21.86 -2.29 19.81
C ALA A 115 -21.77 -3.48 18.81
N GLY A 116 -20.99 -4.52 19.14
CA GLY A 116 -20.88 -5.73 18.33
C GLY A 116 -19.94 -5.62 17.12
N TRP A 117 -19.11 -4.57 17.08
CA TRP A 117 -18.14 -4.40 16.00
C TRP A 117 -16.85 -5.22 16.28
N ILE A 118 -16.33 -5.83 15.23
CA ILE A 118 -15.11 -6.66 15.29
C ILE A 118 -13.93 -5.84 14.80
N LEU A 119 -12.85 -5.78 15.60
CA LEU A 119 -11.62 -5.13 15.19
C LEU A 119 -10.97 -5.91 14.04
N ALA A 120 -10.74 -5.25 12.91
CA ALA A 120 -10.14 -5.84 11.72
C ALA A 120 -8.64 -6.14 11.94
N ASP A 121 -8.18 -7.27 11.40
CA ASP A 121 -6.77 -7.62 11.40
C ASP A 121 -5.94 -6.60 10.60
N ALA A 122 -4.69 -6.44 10.99
CA ALA A 122 -3.74 -5.66 10.18
C ALA A 122 -3.47 -6.36 8.84
N VAL A 123 -3.27 -5.55 7.77
CA VAL A 123 -2.88 -6.09 6.45
C VAL A 123 -1.43 -6.59 6.50
N ASP A 124 -1.25 -7.90 6.65
CA ASP A 124 0.05 -8.57 6.61
C ASP A 124 0.02 -9.81 5.69
N LEU A 125 1.14 -10.55 5.60
CA LEU A 125 1.20 -11.77 4.78
C LEU A 125 0.33 -12.90 5.34
N ARG A 126 0.11 -12.93 6.67
CA ARG A 126 -0.72 -13.96 7.31
C ARG A 126 -2.19 -13.70 7.01
N SER A 127 -2.65 -12.46 7.21
CA SER A 127 -4.02 -12.06 6.89
C SER A 127 -4.29 -12.19 5.39
N SER A 128 -3.35 -11.83 4.52
CA SER A 128 -3.47 -12.04 3.06
C SER A 128 -3.62 -13.52 2.69
N ARG A 129 -2.83 -14.42 3.29
CA ARG A 129 -3.01 -15.87 3.09
C ARG A 129 -4.34 -16.39 3.64
N ARG A 130 -4.82 -15.87 4.78
CA ARG A 130 -6.14 -16.21 5.32
C ARG A 130 -7.25 -15.76 4.38
N ILE A 131 -7.18 -14.56 3.81
CA ILE A 131 -8.15 -14.09 2.80
C ILE A 131 -8.20 -15.06 1.63
N VAL A 132 -7.06 -15.38 1.01
CA VAL A 132 -7.00 -16.30 -0.13
C VAL A 132 -7.59 -17.67 0.24
N THR A 133 -7.20 -18.21 1.41
CA THR A 133 -7.69 -19.52 1.87
C THR A 133 -9.18 -19.49 2.19
N ALA A 134 -9.68 -18.44 2.84
CA ALA A 134 -11.09 -18.27 3.17
C ALA A 134 -11.93 -18.15 1.90
N THR A 135 -11.48 -17.33 0.93
CA THR A 135 -12.14 -17.16 -0.37
C THR A 135 -12.21 -18.47 -1.15
N LEU A 136 -11.09 -19.21 -1.25
CA LEU A 136 -11.06 -20.51 -1.95
C LEU A 136 -11.95 -21.56 -1.27
N ARG A 137 -12.08 -21.51 0.05
CA ARG A 137 -12.89 -22.44 0.84
C ARG A 137 -14.31 -21.95 1.08
N ARG A 138 -14.69 -20.79 0.56
CA ARG A 138 -15.99 -20.12 0.79
C ARG A 138 -16.35 -20.03 2.28
N ARG A 139 -15.37 -19.71 3.13
CA ARG A 139 -15.55 -19.52 4.57
C ARG A 139 -15.49 -18.03 4.90
N SER A 140 -16.29 -17.61 5.90
CA SER A 140 -16.19 -16.25 6.45
C SER A 140 -14.82 -16.02 7.10
N TYR A 141 -14.37 -14.75 7.08
CA TYR A 141 -13.21 -14.28 7.80
C TYR A 141 -13.57 -12.95 8.47
N ASP A 142 -14.22 -13.03 9.63
CA ASP A 142 -14.83 -11.91 10.34
C ASP A 142 -13.83 -10.80 10.71
N GLN A 143 -12.55 -11.12 10.82
CA GLN A 143 -11.45 -10.18 11.08
C GLN A 143 -10.69 -9.79 9.80
N ALA A 144 -11.26 -9.99 8.61
CA ALA A 144 -10.57 -9.71 7.37
C ALA A 144 -10.05 -8.27 7.33
N PRO A 145 -8.80 -8.04 6.89
CA PRO A 145 -8.25 -6.70 6.82
C PRO A 145 -9.08 -5.77 5.94
N VAL A 146 -9.26 -4.56 6.39
CA VAL A 146 -9.86 -3.48 5.61
C VAL A 146 -8.77 -2.78 4.81
N SER A 147 -9.05 -2.41 3.55
CA SER A 147 -8.11 -1.71 2.69
C SER A 147 -7.55 -0.45 3.35
N PRO A 148 -6.23 -0.21 3.27
CA PRO A 148 -5.62 0.94 3.92
C PRO A 148 -6.04 2.24 3.24
N LEU A 149 -6.55 3.18 4.05
CA LEU A 149 -6.76 4.56 3.66
C LEU A 149 -5.88 5.48 4.51
N PHE A 150 -5.63 6.68 4.02
CA PHE A 150 -4.71 7.63 4.61
C PHE A 150 -5.40 8.95 4.90
N LEU A 151 -5.17 9.46 6.12
CA LEU A 151 -5.55 10.80 6.55
C LEU A 151 -4.38 11.39 7.36
N PHE A 152 -4.14 12.68 7.29
CA PHE A 152 -2.98 13.34 7.94
C PHE A 152 -1.63 12.69 7.57
N GLY A 153 -1.50 12.12 6.36
CA GLY A 153 -0.28 11.43 5.93
C GLY A 153 -0.03 10.07 6.61
N ARG A 154 -0.99 9.54 7.38
CA ARG A 154 -0.90 8.24 8.07
C ARG A 154 -2.06 7.32 7.70
N GLN A 155 -1.83 6.02 7.76
CA GLN A 155 -2.87 5.00 7.63
C GLN A 155 -3.79 5.05 8.87
N GLN A 156 -5.04 4.60 8.75
CA GLN A 156 -5.94 4.42 9.89
C GLN A 156 -5.26 3.61 11.02
N ASP A 157 -5.49 4.02 12.26
CA ASP A 157 -4.96 3.30 13.42
C ASP A 157 -5.85 2.12 13.81
N LEU A 158 -7.16 2.31 13.68
CA LEU A 158 -8.16 1.30 13.99
C LEU A 158 -9.12 1.15 12.81
N ALA A 159 -9.61 -0.06 12.59
CA ALA A 159 -10.71 -0.33 11.67
C ALA A 159 -11.59 -1.41 12.29
N TYR A 160 -12.89 -1.25 12.17
CA TYR A 160 -13.88 -2.21 12.66
C TYR A 160 -14.83 -2.60 11.53
N GLN A 161 -15.42 -3.77 11.65
CA GLN A 161 -16.36 -4.30 10.68
C GLN A 161 -17.40 -5.20 11.31
N GLN A 162 -18.53 -5.34 10.59
CA GLN A 162 -19.58 -6.33 10.87
C GLN A 162 -19.98 -6.96 9.54
N GLU A 163 -19.97 -8.28 9.45
CA GLU A 163 -20.50 -8.99 8.28
C GLU A 163 -22.04 -9.02 8.33
N VAL A 164 -22.64 -8.98 7.15
CA VAL A 164 -24.08 -9.09 7.00
C VAL A 164 -24.40 -10.46 6.44
N ASP A 165 -25.24 -11.21 7.15
CA ASP A 165 -25.73 -12.56 6.76
C ASP A 165 -24.60 -13.58 6.47
N GLY A 166 -23.43 -13.44 7.12
CA GLY A 166 -22.27 -14.30 6.88
C GLY A 166 -21.69 -14.19 5.45
N ASN A 167 -21.99 -13.09 4.76
CA ASN A 167 -21.51 -12.85 3.40
C ASN A 167 -20.27 -11.94 3.41
N PRO A 168 -19.07 -12.46 3.10
CA PRO A 168 -17.83 -11.66 3.13
C PRO A 168 -17.79 -10.51 2.11
N GLY A 169 -18.69 -10.49 1.14
CA GLY A 169 -18.84 -9.40 0.18
C GLY A 169 -19.78 -8.28 0.62
N LYS A 170 -20.51 -8.48 1.74
CA LYS A 170 -21.45 -7.50 2.31
C LYS A 170 -21.08 -7.24 3.75
N ARG A 171 -20.58 -6.06 4.04
CA ARG A 171 -20.14 -5.72 5.40
C ARG A 171 -20.17 -4.24 5.66
N HIS A 172 -20.54 -3.92 6.87
CA HIS A 172 -20.33 -2.63 7.47
C HIS A 172 -18.87 -2.49 7.84
N HIS A 173 -18.24 -1.35 7.58
CA HIS A 173 -16.89 -1.08 8.06
C HIS A 173 -16.65 0.40 8.31
N ILE A 174 -15.84 0.67 9.33
CA ILE A 174 -15.46 2.03 9.70
C ILE A 174 -13.98 2.08 10.06
N ARG A 175 -13.29 3.15 9.64
CA ARG A 175 -11.87 3.41 9.88
C ARG A 175 -11.70 4.65 10.73
N PHE A 176 -10.71 4.63 11.62
CA PHE A 176 -10.44 5.71 12.57
C PHE A 176 -9.02 6.21 12.47
N TRP A 177 -8.87 7.53 12.49
CA TRP A 177 -7.59 8.25 12.54
C TRP A 177 -7.59 9.19 13.74
N PRO A 178 -6.57 9.11 14.64
CA PRO A 178 -6.43 10.11 15.68
C PRO A 178 -6.03 11.45 15.06
N CYS A 179 -6.63 12.51 15.54
CA CYS A 179 -6.28 13.87 15.15
C CYS A 179 -4.87 14.24 15.63
N PRO A 180 -4.09 15.00 14.85
CA PRO A 180 -2.82 15.51 15.32
C PRO A 180 -2.99 16.44 16.55
N PRO A 181 -2.03 16.49 17.48
CA PRO A 181 -2.10 17.38 18.62
C PRO A 181 -2.35 18.83 18.23
N GLY A 182 -3.37 19.45 18.81
CA GLY A 182 -3.75 20.84 18.53
C GLY A 182 -4.48 21.06 17.21
N TRP A 183 -4.78 20.01 16.47
CA TRP A 183 -5.57 20.11 15.26
C TRP A 183 -7.06 20.26 15.62
N VAL A 184 -7.75 21.12 14.88
CA VAL A 184 -9.19 21.36 15.02
C VAL A 184 -9.88 21.24 13.68
N LEU A 185 -11.16 20.86 13.70
CA LEU A 185 -12.02 20.91 12.52
C LEU A 185 -12.14 22.34 11.99
N PRO A 186 -12.42 22.52 10.68
CA PRO A 186 -12.92 23.79 10.18
C PRO A 186 -14.05 24.32 11.08
N GLY A 187 -13.96 25.58 11.51
CA GLY A 187 -14.82 26.14 12.56
C GLY A 187 -14.27 26.08 13.99
N GLY A 188 -13.06 25.51 14.19
CA GLY A 188 -12.35 25.55 15.48
C GLY A 188 -12.77 24.50 16.51
N ILE A 189 -13.53 23.49 16.10
CA ILE A 189 -14.01 22.43 16.99
C ILE A 189 -12.91 21.36 17.17
N ALA A 190 -12.47 21.15 18.42
CA ALA A 190 -11.54 20.08 18.75
C ALA A 190 -12.24 18.73 18.78
N VAL A 191 -11.61 17.72 18.18
CA VAL A 191 -12.02 16.31 18.24
C VAL A 191 -10.79 15.43 18.36
N ASP A 192 -10.94 14.24 18.96
CA ASP A 192 -9.83 13.31 19.15
C ASP A 192 -9.65 12.38 17.97
N TRP A 193 -10.73 12.03 17.29
CA TRP A 193 -10.75 11.09 16.17
C TRP A 193 -11.60 11.57 15.02
N LEU A 194 -11.17 11.24 13.81
CA LEU A 194 -11.99 11.29 12.61
C LEU A 194 -12.19 9.87 12.07
N ALA A 195 -13.36 9.63 11.51
CA ALA A 195 -13.72 8.33 10.99
C ALA A 195 -14.41 8.40 9.62
N ALA A 196 -14.28 7.30 8.88
CA ALA A 196 -14.96 7.07 7.62
C ALA A 196 -15.66 5.71 7.68
N GLY A 197 -16.98 5.72 7.73
CA GLY A 197 -17.87 4.56 7.65
C GLY A 197 -18.41 4.38 6.24
N THR A 198 -18.36 3.16 5.72
CA THR A 198 -18.93 2.80 4.40
C THR A 198 -19.42 1.34 4.44
N TYR A 199 -20.47 1.07 3.66
CA TYR A 199 -21.03 -0.26 3.50
C TYR A 199 -20.59 -0.89 2.18
N ASP A 200 -19.94 -2.08 2.24
CA ASP A 200 -19.61 -2.88 1.07
C ASP A 200 -20.83 -3.68 0.62
N ARG A 201 -21.30 -3.47 -0.62
CA ARG A 201 -22.45 -4.18 -1.21
C ARG A 201 -22.04 -5.44 -1.95
N SER A 202 -20.88 -5.43 -2.58
CA SER A 202 -20.42 -6.51 -3.45
C SER A 202 -18.94 -6.34 -3.80
N VAL A 203 -18.37 -7.35 -4.43
CA VAL A 203 -17.04 -7.28 -5.06
C VAL A 203 -17.23 -7.19 -6.57
N GLY A 204 -16.49 -6.30 -7.25
CA GLY A 204 -16.59 -6.12 -8.68
C GLY A 204 -15.37 -5.44 -9.30
N LEU A 205 -15.35 -5.37 -10.63
CA LEU A 205 -14.31 -4.68 -11.38
C LEU A 205 -14.59 -3.17 -11.36
N SER A 206 -13.59 -2.39 -10.95
CA SER A 206 -13.57 -0.95 -11.13
C SER A 206 -13.16 -0.62 -12.56
N LEU A 207 -14.00 0.07 -13.31
CA LEU A 207 -13.64 0.54 -14.65
C LEU A 207 -12.64 1.70 -14.63
N PHE A 208 -12.52 2.40 -13.48
CA PHE A 208 -11.59 3.51 -13.34
C PHE A 208 -10.15 3.06 -13.05
N THR A 209 -9.99 2.08 -12.16
CA THR A 209 -8.68 1.55 -11.78
C THR A 209 -8.35 0.24 -12.49
N LEU A 210 -9.32 -0.38 -13.17
CA LEU A 210 -9.26 -1.73 -13.75
C LEU A 210 -8.94 -2.83 -12.72
N GLN A 211 -9.16 -2.54 -11.42
CA GLN A 211 -8.90 -3.46 -10.32
C GLN A 211 -10.18 -4.11 -9.82
N ILE A 212 -10.04 -5.33 -9.30
CA ILE A 212 -11.11 -5.97 -8.52
C ILE A 212 -11.13 -5.32 -7.15
N THR A 213 -12.26 -4.73 -6.76
CA THR A 213 -12.43 -4.00 -5.50
C THR A 213 -13.85 -4.19 -4.95
N HIS A 214 -14.02 -3.84 -3.67
CA HIS A 214 -15.36 -3.75 -3.08
C HIS A 214 -16.11 -2.55 -3.67
N LYS A 215 -17.40 -2.75 -3.89
CA LYS A 215 -18.35 -1.72 -4.32
C LYS A 215 -19.13 -1.25 -3.12
N ILE A 216 -19.02 0.05 -2.82
CA ILE A 216 -19.71 0.64 -1.66
C ILE A 216 -21.12 1.09 -2.00
N GLU A 217 -21.95 1.26 -0.95
CA GLU A 217 -23.22 1.98 -1.05
C GLU A 217 -22.95 3.44 -1.39
N ALA A 218 -23.75 3.97 -2.31
CA ALA A 218 -23.56 5.34 -2.78
C ALA A 218 -23.93 6.40 -1.72
N ASP A 219 -24.99 6.15 -0.99
CA ASP A 219 -25.42 6.97 0.14
C ASP A 219 -24.61 6.57 1.39
N THR A 220 -23.57 7.35 1.67
CA THR A 220 -22.65 7.08 2.79
C THR A 220 -23.24 7.50 4.14
N ASP A 221 -24.31 8.28 4.14
CA ASP A 221 -24.96 8.74 5.37
C ASP A 221 -25.74 7.60 6.03
N ARG A 222 -26.25 6.65 5.24
CA ARG A 222 -26.89 5.43 5.77
C ARG A 222 -25.93 4.62 6.64
N GLU A 223 -24.68 4.49 6.24
CA GLU A 223 -23.67 3.79 7.05
C GLU A 223 -23.26 4.61 8.27
N ARG A 224 -23.09 5.93 8.10
CA ARG A 224 -22.89 6.86 9.23
C ARG A 224 -23.97 6.67 10.28
N ASP A 225 -25.23 6.74 9.88
CA ASP A 225 -26.37 6.65 10.78
C ASP A 225 -26.49 5.27 11.44
N PHE A 226 -26.14 4.20 10.72
CA PHE A 226 -26.06 2.85 11.28
C PHE A 226 -24.99 2.75 12.39
N VAL A 227 -23.79 3.31 12.15
CA VAL A 227 -22.74 3.38 13.17
C VAL A 227 -23.21 4.14 14.41
N LEU A 228 -23.83 5.32 14.23
CA LEU A 228 -24.33 6.14 15.33
C LEU A 228 -25.39 5.39 16.14
N ALA A 229 -26.37 4.79 15.46
CA ALA A 229 -27.43 4.02 16.11
C ALA A 229 -26.86 2.82 16.90
N SER A 230 -25.90 2.10 16.33
CA SER A 230 -25.26 0.96 17.01
C SER A 230 -24.50 1.38 18.27
N LEU A 231 -23.79 2.51 18.23
CA LEU A 231 -23.06 3.06 19.39
C LEU A 231 -24.02 3.52 20.47
N GLN A 232 -25.05 4.30 20.14
CA GLN A 232 -26.04 4.79 21.11
C GLN A 232 -26.86 3.66 21.75
N ALA A 233 -27.17 2.61 20.98
CA ALA A 233 -27.83 1.42 21.50
C ALA A 233 -26.95 0.64 22.49
N SER A 234 -25.63 0.70 22.34
CA SER A 234 -24.68 -0.03 23.20
C SER A 234 -24.43 0.62 24.56
N ASP A 235 -24.53 1.95 24.65
CA ASP A 235 -24.35 2.70 25.90
C ASP A 235 -25.14 4.03 25.84
N PRO A 236 -26.14 4.22 26.72
CA PRO A 236 -26.97 5.42 26.74
C PRO A 236 -26.23 6.71 27.13
N ARG A 237 -24.99 6.60 27.59
CA ARG A 237 -24.14 7.76 27.91
C ARG A 237 -23.46 8.36 26.69
N ILE A 238 -23.55 7.70 25.53
CA ILE A 238 -22.97 8.19 24.28
C ILE A 238 -23.84 9.30 23.74
N GLY A 239 -23.31 10.52 23.80
CA GLY A 239 -23.93 11.71 23.22
C GLY A 239 -23.53 11.89 21.76
N VAL A 240 -24.43 12.47 20.98
CA VAL A 240 -24.14 12.85 19.59
C VAL A 240 -24.56 14.30 19.37
N ARG A 241 -23.63 15.10 18.81
CA ARG A 241 -23.89 16.46 18.35
C ARG A 241 -23.55 16.54 16.87
N VAL A 242 -24.44 17.05 16.05
CA VAL A 242 -24.23 17.20 14.61
C VAL A 242 -23.66 18.59 14.31
N ILE A 243 -22.65 18.64 13.46
CA ILE A 243 -22.18 19.85 12.78
C ILE A 243 -22.82 19.82 11.41
N GLU A 244 -23.89 20.62 11.27
CA GLU A 244 -24.63 20.73 10.02
C GLU A 244 -23.79 21.40 8.94
N ASP A 245 -23.98 20.99 7.68
CA ASP A 245 -23.30 21.55 6.51
C ASP A 245 -21.77 21.61 6.63
N PHE A 246 -21.16 20.65 7.36
CA PHE A 246 -19.71 20.57 7.52
C PHE A 246 -18.98 20.45 6.18
N SER A 247 -19.57 19.75 5.25
CA SER A 247 -19.16 19.71 3.85
C SER A 247 -20.31 20.16 2.96
N THR A 248 -20.02 20.48 1.70
CA THR A 248 -21.01 21.05 0.77
C THR A 248 -22.04 20.03 0.25
N GLY A 249 -22.23 18.90 0.92
CA GLY A 249 -23.13 17.84 0.46
C GLY A 249 -22.87 17.50 -1.02
N TYR A 250 -21.93 16.64 -1.32
CA TYR A 250 -21.49 16.46 -2.70
C TYR A 250 -21.88 15.10 -3.26
N HIS A 251 -22.09 15.08 -4.57
CA HIS A 251 -22.12 13.87 -5.37
C HIS A 251 -20.79 13.72 -6.07
N SER A 252 -19.99 12.72 -5.70
CA SER A 252 -18.69 12.48 -6.31
C SER A 252 -18.41 10.99 -6.43
N ARG A 253 -17.20 10.65 -6.83
CA ARG A 253 -16.73 9.25 -6.91
C ARG A 253 -15.56 9.03 -5.99
N ASN A 254 -15.45 7.81 -5.43
CA ASN A 254 -14.26 7.39 -4.73
C ASN A 254 -13.16 6.94 -5.72
N GLY A 255 -11.98 6.62 -5.21
CA GLY A 255 -10.87 6.14 -6.02
C GLY A 255 -11.13 4.80 -6.73
N GLY A 256 -12.13 4.04 -6.32
CA GLY A 256 -12.62 2.85 -7.01
C GLY A 256 -13.63 3.14 -8.12
N GLY A 257 -14.03 4.40 -8.29
CA GLY A 257 -15.02 4.83 -9.27
C GLY A 257 -16.46 4.71 -8.81
N ASP A 258 -16.73 4.32 -7.55
CA ASP A 258 -18.09 4.25 -7.00
C ASP A 258 -18.63 5.64 -6.71
N SER A 259 -19.93 5.85 -6.98
CA SER A 259 -20.60 7.09 -6.63
C SER A 259 -20.67 7.27 -5.11
N ILE A 260 -20.56 8.51 -4.67
CA ILE A 260 -20.74 8.92 -3.28
C ILE A 260 -21.73 10.08 -3.26
N SER A 261 -22.71 9.99 -2.36
CA SER A 261 -23.59 11.07 -1.97
C SER A 261 -23.59 11.21 -0.45
N THR A 262 -23.72 12.44 0.03
CA THR A 262 -23.80 12.78 1.45
C THR A 262 -24.60 14.07 1.61
N ASP A 263 -25.30 14.23 2.74
CA ASP A 263 -25.95 15.47 3.14
C ASP A 263 -24.93 16.55 3.56
N GLY A 264 -23.72 16.13 3.91
CA GLY A 264 -22.64 17.03 4.32
C GLY A 264 -22.52 17.21 5.83
N ASP A 265 -23.37 16.62 6.62
CA ASP A 265 -23.36 16.71 8.07
C ASP A 265 -22.25 15.84 8.69
N LEU A 266 -21.64 16.35 9.77
CA LEU A 266 -20.63 15.63 10.53
C LEU A 266 -21.09 15.47 11.99
N PRO A 267 -21.59 14.31 12.39
CA PRO A 267 -21.86 14.01 13.78
C PRO A 267 -20.56 13.86 14.57
N VAL A 268 -20.53 14.45 15.75
CA VAL A 268 -19.48 14.31 16.78
C VAL A 268 -20.01 13.44 17.89
N VAL A 269 -19.47 12.25 18.02
CA VAL A 269 -19.83 11.27 19.05
C VAL A 269 -19.00 11.49 20.29
N ASP A 270 -19.63 11.71 21.45
CA ASP A 270 -18.95 11.86 22.72
C ASP A 270 -18.88 10.53 23.47
N LEU A 271 -17.67 9.97 23.52
CA LEU A 271 -17.35 8.73 24.22
C LEU A 271 -16.72 8.99 25.59
N THR A 272 -16.56 10.23 26.03
CA THR A 272 -15.86 10.57 27.28
C THR A 272 -16.55 9.98 28.52
N GLY A 273 -17.87 9.74 28.44
CA GLY A 273 -18.66 9.07 29.48
C GLY A 273 -18.60 7.54 29.47
N VAL A 274 -17.94 6.93 28.50
CA VAL A 274 -17.83 5.46 28.40
C VAL A 274 -16.70 4.98 29.30
N ASP A 275 -17.02 4.08 30.24
CA ASP A 275 -15.99 3.44 31.06
C ASP A 275 -15.23 2.39 30.25
N PRO A 276 -13.90 2.50 30.17
CA PRO A 276 -13.06 1.49 29.52
C PRO A 276 -13.29 0.11 30.10
N ASP A 277 -13.46 -0.89 29.21
CA ASP A 277 -13.63 -2.28 29.63
C ASP A 277 -12.26 -2.94 29.88
N PRO A 278 -11.94 -3.33 31.13
CA PRO A 278 -10.67 -3.99 31.41
C PRO A 278 -10.60 -5.43 30.86
N GLU A 279 -11.75 -6.08 30.58
CA GLU A 279 -11.80 -7.43 30.02
C GLU A 279 -11.64 -7.42 28.50
N ALA A 280 -11.89 -6.29 27.86
CA ALA A 280 -11.66 -6.08 26.43
C ALA A 280 -10.61 -4.98 26.21
N PRO A 281 -9.34 -5.21 26.58
CA PRO A 281 -8.30 -4.22 26.38
C PRO A 281 -8.05 -4.05 24.88
N LEU A 282 -7.87 -2.81 24.45
CA LEU A 282 -7.41 -2.53 23.09
C LEU A 282 -6.10 -3.31 22.84
N PRO A 283 -6.06 -4.23 21.88
CA PRO A 283 -4.82 -4.92 21.57
C PRO A 283 -3.73 -3.90 21.34
N PRO A 284 -2.51 -4.12 21.87
CA PRO A 284 -1.42 -3.22 21.59
C PRO A 284 -1.37 -3.08 20.07
N VAL A 285 -1.52 -1.83 19.59
CA VAL A 285 -1.39 -1.53 18.17
C VAL A 285 -0.09 -2.17 17.74
N ASP A 286 -0.21 -3.33 17.07
CA ASP A 286 0.94 -4.18 16.79
C ASP A 286 1.86 -3.41 15.85
N GLN A 287 2.66 -2.55 16.43
CA GLN A 287 3.83 -1.97 15.80
C GLN A 287 4.87 -3.07 15.54
N ARG A 288 4.42 -4.35 15.53
CA ARG A 288 5.30 -5.43 15.11
C ARG A 288 5.85 -5.01 13.79
N ARG A 289 7.09 -4.73 13.88
CA ARG A 289 8.01 -4.32 12.84
C ARG A 289 8.17 -5.43 11.81
N THR A 290 7.04 -5.91 11.28
CA THR A 290 7.07 -6.84 10.18
C THR A 290 7.65 -6.10 8.99
N THR A 291 8.66 -6.69 8.39
CA THR A 291 9.21 -6.16 7.15
C THR A 291 8.07 -6.05 6.13
N PRO A 292 7.80 -4.86 5.56
CA PRO A 292 6.69 -4.68 4.64
C PRO A 292 6.80 -5.62 3.43
N ALA A 293 5.67 -6.13 2.95
CA ALA A 293 5.66 -7.03 1.79
C ALA A 293 6.43 -6.48 0.56
N PRO A 294 6.32 -5.19 0.19
CA PRO A 294 7.13 -4.65 -0.90
C PRO A 294 8.64 -4.74 -0.65
N THR A 295 9.09 -4.57 0.61
CA THR A 295 10.52 -4.72 0.95
C THR A 295 10.96 -6.18 0.82
N ILE A 296 10.11 -7.12 1.24
CA ILE A 296 10.40 -8.56 1.08
C ILE A 296 10.49 -8.92 -0.40
N VAL A 297 9.49 -8.52 -1.19
CA VAL A 297 9.47 -8.75 -2.64
C VAL A 297 10.73 -8.16 -3.29
N GLY A 298 11.06 -6.91 -3.00
CA GLY A 298 12.27 -6.29 -3.53
C GLY A 298 13.55 -7.03 -3.15
N ALA A 299 13.66 -7.47 -1.90
CA ALA A 299 14.83 -8.24 -1.46
C ALA A 299 14.91 -9.63 -2.11
N VAL A 300 13.77 -10.30 -2.32
CA VAL A 300 13.70 -11.57 -3.05
C VAL A 300 14.15 -11.38 -4.49
N LEU A 301 13.70 -10.32 -5.16
CA LEU A 301 14.09 -10.02 -6.54
C LEU A 301 15.60 -9.72 -6.65
N VAL A 302 16.19 -8.97 -5.69
CA VAL A 302 17.64 -8.79 -5.61
C VAL A 302 18.35 -10.15 -5.41
N GLY A 303 17.81 -11.01 -4.54
CA GLY A 303 18.34 -12.36 -4.32
C GLY A 303 18.26 -13.25 -5.56
N LEU A 304 17.17 -13.20 -6.32
CA LEU A 304 17.04 -13.94 -7.58
C LEU A 304 18.06 -13.45 -8.64
N ARG A 305 18.24 -12.13 -8.74
CA ARG A 305 19.28 -11.55 -9.62
C ARG A 305 20.67 -11.99 -9.19
N ALA A 306 20.96 -12.02 -7.89
CA ALA A 306 22.19 -12.52 -7.35
C ALA A 306 22.44 -13.98 -7.73
N LEU A 307 21.44 -14.85 -7.54
CA LEU A 307 21.53 -16.27 -7.88
C LEU A 307 21.76 -16.48 -9.38
N ALA A 308 21.08 -15.71 -10.23
CA ALA A 308 21.26 -15.78 -11.67
C ALA A 308 22.70 -15.37 -12.08
N ALA A 309 23.23 -14.27 -11.49
CA ALA A 309 24.59 -13.83 -11.75
C ALA A 309 25.63 -14.84 -11.28
N LEU A 310 25.43 -15.44 -10.09
CA LEU A 310 26.30 -16.50 -9.57
C LEU A 310 26.26 -17.75 -10.45
N ALA A 311 25.06 -18.22 -10.81
CA ALA A 311 24.91 -19.41 -11.65
C ALA A 311 25.57 -19.22 -13.00
N LEU A 312 25.37 -18.06 -13.67
CA LEU A 312 25.99 -17.75 -14.94
C LEU A 312 27.50 -17.60 -14.80
N GLY A 313 27.98 -16.90 -13.78
CA GLY A 313 29.41 -16.72 -13.53
C GLY A 313 30.14 -18.05 -13.27
N LEU A 314 29.54 -18.92 -12.45
CA LEU A 314 30.10 -20.26 -12.17
C LEU A 314 30.05 -21.18 -13.39
N ALA A 315 28.98 -21.13 -14.18
CA ALA A 315 28.86 -21.87 -15.44
C ALA A 315 29.96 -21.46 -16.44
N LEU A 316 30.21 -20.14 -16.57
CA LEU A 316 31.29 -19.61 -17.42
C LEU A 316 32.65 -20.00 -16.90
N LEU A 317 32.89 -20.06 -15.60
CA LEU A 317 34.15 -20.54 -15.02
C LEU A 317 34.36 -22.05 -15.27
N GLY A 318 33.27 -22.84 -15.11
CA GLY A 318 33.30 -24.29 -15.38
C GLY A 318 33.49 -24.63 -16.85
N GLY A 319 32.87 -23.90 -17.76
CA GLY A 319 33.01 -24.09 -19.22
C GLY A 319 34.19 -23.36 -19.85
N ALA A 320 34.85 -22.46 -19.12
CA ALA A 320 35.98 -21.71 -19.65
C ALA A 320 37.23 -22.57 -19.92
N THR A 321 37.33 -23.73 -19.25
CA THR A 321 38.40 -24.69 -19.52
C THR A 321 38.28 -25.30 -20.92
N ASP A 322 37.07 -25.55 -21.41
CA ASP A 322 36.84 -26.16 -22.72
C ASP A 322 36.82 -25.12 -23.86
N ALA A 323 36.33 -23.89 -23.58
CA ALA A 323 36.28 -22.79 -24.53
C ALA A 323 37.67 -22.15 -24.77
N VAL A 324 38.55 -22.13 -23.76
CA VAL A 324 39.92 -21.58 -23.85
C VAL A 324 40.78 -22.42 -24.78
N THR A 325 40.51 -23.73 -24.88
CA THR A 325 41.26 -24.62 -25.83
C THR A 325 40.80 -24.42 -27.28
N ALA A 326 39.59 -23.84 -27.52
CA ALA A 326 39.00 -23.72 -28.85
C ALA A 326 39.27 -22.37 -29.54
N THR A 327 39.53 -21.27 -28.82
CA THR A 327 39.66 -19.93 -29.45
C THR A 327 40.63 -19.02 -28.71
N GLY A 328 41.85 -18.89 -29.22
CA GLY A 328 42.97 -18.20 -28.60
C GLY A 328 42.86 -16.71 -28.28
N SER A 329 41.85 -15.97 -28.80
CA SER A 329 41.70 -14.52 -28.56
C SER A 329 40.80 -14.15 -27.37
N ASN A 330 39.92 -15.03 -26.92
CA ASN A 330 38.92 -14.76 -25.84
C ASN A 330 39.31 -15.39 -24.50
N ALA A 331 40.48 -16.00 -24.40
CA ALA A 331 40.93 -16.74 -23.23
C ALA A 331 40.99 -15.96 -21.91
N ARG A 332 41.11 -14.62 -21.97
CA ARG A 332 41.15 -13.75 -20.77
C ARG A 332 39.81 -13.06 -20.50
N VAL A 333 38.97 -12.86 -21.50
CA VAL A 333 37.73 -12.12 -21.39
C VAL A 333 36.67 -12.92 -20.64
N ILE A 334 36.50 -14.22 -20.97
CA ILE A 334 35.49 -15.08 -20.34
C ILE A 334 35.71 -15.23 -18.83
N PRO A 335 36.92 -15.58 -18.33
CA PRO A 335 37.19 -15.65 -16.89
C PRO A 335 37.02 -14.29 -16.17
N ALA A 336 37.39 -13.18 -16.82
CA ALA A 336 37.18 -11.84 -16.26
C ALA A 336 35.70 -11.52 -16.09
N VAL A 337 34.88 -11.75 -17.13
CA VAL A 337 33.42 -11.56 -17.08
C VAL A 337 32.80 -12.47 -16.01
N ALA A 338 33.19 -13.74 -15.97
CA ALA A 338 32.75 -14.70 -14.97
C ALA A 338 33.06 -14.24 -13.53
N THR A 339 34.26 -13.76 -13.31
CA THR A 339 34.70 -13.23 -11.99
C THR A 339 33.87 -12.02 -11.59
N VAL A 340 33.60 -11.08 -12.53
CA VAL A 340 32.77 -9.92 -12.28
C VAL A 340 31.35 -10.35 -11.95
N LEU A 341 30.76 -11.32 -12.65
CA LEU A 341 29.44 -11.85 -12.37
C LEU A 341 29.32 -12.49 -10.98
N VAL A 342 30.32 -13.27 -10.59
CA VAL A 342 30.37 -13.88 -9.25
C VAL A 342 30.51 -12.81 -8.18
N ALA A 343 31.38 -11.83 -8.35
CA ALA A 343 31.54 -10.71 -7.41
C ALA A 343 30.26 -9.89 -7.29
N PHE A 344 29.59 -9.60 -8.41
CA PHE A 344 28.30 -8.90 -8.46
C PHE A 344 27.20 -9.71 -7.76
N GLY A 345 27.12 -11.01 -7.99
CA GLY A 345 26.13 -11.87 -7.33
C GLY A 345 26.32 -11.92 -5.81
N LEU A 346 27.57 -12.03 -5.34
CA LEU A 346 27.87 -11.97 -3.90
C LEU A 346 27.49 -10.59 -3.31
N PHE A 347 27.82 -9.52 -4.01
CA PHE A 347 27.42 -8.17 -3.61
C PHE A 347 25.89 -8.04 -3.49
N ASP A 348 25.13 -8.54 -4.46
CA ASP A 348 23.67 -8.50 -4.43
C ASP A 348 23.08 -9.35 -3.29
N LEU A 349 23.66 -10.47 -2.90
CA LEU A 349 23.23 -11.23 -1.71
C LEU A 349 23.37 -10.41 -0.43
N VAL A 350 24.51 -9.71 -0.30
CA VAL A 350 24.75 -8.79 0.83
C VAL A 350 23.73 -7.66 0.79
N LEU A 351 23.45 -7.11 -0.40
CA LEU A 351 22.50 -6.03 -0.61
C LEU A 351 21.06 -6.45 -0.22
N ALA A 352 20.62 -7.65 -0.64
CA ALA A 352 19.32 -8.22 -0.29
C ALA A 352 19.13 -8.33 1.23
N ARG A 353 20.17 -8.81 1.94
CA ARG A 353 20.18 -8.90 3.41
C ARG A 353 20.01 -7.52 4.06
N PHE A 354 20.72 -6.50 3.58
CA PHE A 354 20.61 -5.14 4.12
C PHE A 354 19.27 -4.50 3.79
N VAL A 355 18.68 -4.76 2.62
CA VAL A 355 17.32 -4.32 2.26
C VAL A 355 16.31 -4.90 3.25
N LEU A 356 16.35 -6.22 3.54
CA LEU A 356 15.48 -6.87 4.53
C LEU A 356 15.62 -6.27 5.93
N ARG A 357 16.80 -5.76 6.25
CA ARG A 357 17.08 -5.09 7.52
C ARG A 357 16.70 -3.61 7.52
N GLY A 358 16.08 -3.08 6.47
CA GLY A 358 15.67 -1.68 6.37
C GLY A 358 16.81 -0.71 6.11
N GLY A 359 17.89 -1.15 5.48
CA GLY A 359 19.01 -0.29 5.08
C GLY A 359 18.61 0.62 3.91
N ASN A 360 18.46 1.94 4.13
CA ASN A 360 18.05 2.85 3.07
C ASN A 360 19.12 2.97 1.96
N ARG A 361 20.40 2.97 2.30
CA ARG A 361 21.48 2.97 1.30
C ARG A 361 21.41 1.73 0.41
N ALA A 362 21.23 0.55 1.01
CA ALA A 362 21.09 -0.71 0.27
C ALA A 362 19.86 -0.68 -0.66
N ARG A 363 18.73 -0.16 -0.18
CA ARG A 363 17.52 0.02 -0.98
C ARG A 363 17.77 0.91 -2.21
N ILE A 364 18.42 2.06 -2.00
CA ILE A 364 18.74 3.00 -3.10
C ILE A 364 19.72 2.37 -4.07
N THR A 365 20.79 1.72 -3.58
CA THR A 365 21.78 1.04 -4.45
C THR A 365 21.12 -0.03 -5.32
N ALA A 366 20.25 -0.87 -4.75
CA ALA A 366 19.54 -1.89 -5.51
C ALA A 366 18.68 -1.27 -6.62
N MET A 367 17.95 -0.19 -6.32
CA MET A 367 17.15 0.53 -7.32
C MET A 367 18.00 1.19 -8.40
N MET A 368 19.16 1.76 -8.06
CA MET A 368 20.07 2.38 -9.02
C MET A 368 20.67 1.37 -9.98
N LEU A 369 21.06 0.18 -9.50
CA LEU A 369 21.56 -0.90 -10.34
C LEU A 369 20.49 -1.38 -11.33
N SER A 370 19.25 -1.57 -10.86
CA SER A 370 18.16 -1.93 -11.76
C SER A 370 17.79 -0.81 -12.73
N ALA A 371 17.85 0.46 -12.31
CA ALA A 371 17.66 1.59 -13.22
C ALA A 371 18.72 1.63 -14.31
N ALA A 372 19.99 1.37 -13.98
CA ALA A 372 21.05 1.28 -14.96
C ALA A 372 20.84 0.11 -15.94
N ALA A 373 20.41 -1.06 -15.46
CA ALA A 373 20.09 -2.21 -16.30
C ALA A 373 18.94 -1.91 -17.26
N ILE A 374 17.83 -1.34 -16.77
CA ILE A 374 16.68 -0.93 -17.60
C ILE A 374 17.10 0.10 -18.65
N THR A 375 17.88 1.11 -18.24
CA THR A 375 18.37 2.13 -19.18
C THR A 375 19.26 1.55 -20.26
N SER A 376 20.16 0.63 -19.89
CA SER A 376 21.00 -0.08 -20.88
C SER A 376 20.17 -0.86 -21.88
N GLN A 377 19.16 -1.60 -21.43
CA GLN A 377 18.24 -2.33 -22.32
C GLN A 377 17.43 -1.38 -23.21
N ALA A 378 16.95 -0.27 -22.67
CA ALA A 378 16.24 0.74 -23.45
C ALA A 378 17.15 1.35 -24.54
N VAL A 379 18.38 1.69 -24.21
CA VAL A 379 19.36 2.22 -25.19
C VAL A 379 19.61 1.21 -26.31
N VAL A 380 19.76 -0.06 -25.98
CA VAL A 380 19.92 -1.11 -26.99
C VAL A 380 18.65 -1.23 -27.84
N ALA A 381 17.48 -1.37 -27.23
CA ALA A 381 16.22 -1.53 -27.94
C ALA A 381 15.92 -0.36 -28.90
N PHE A 382 16.03 0.88 -28.42
CA PHE A 382 15.77 2.07 -29.25
C PHE A 382 16.91 2.42 -30.20
N GLY A 383 18.17 2.10 -29.84
CA GLY A 383 19.32 2.42 -30.67
C GLY A 383 19.55 1.43 -31.83
N THR A 384 19.23 0.17 -31.62
CA THR A 384 19.43 -0.89 -32.63
C THR A 384 18.13 -1.35 -33.29
N GLY A 385 16.96 -0.97 -32.75
CA GLY A 385 15.67 -1.52 -33.14
C GLY A 385 15.49 -3.01 -32.77
N ALA A 386 16.35 -3.54 -31.89
CA ALA A 386 16.26 -4.93 -31.46
C ALA A 386 14.99 -5.14 -30.61
N PRO A 387 14.14 -6.11 -30.94
CA PRO A 387 12.91 -6.35 -30.19
C PRO A 387 13.25 -6.88 -28.78
N VAL A 388 12.52 -6.39 -27.79
CA VAL A 388 12.54 -6.91 -26.41
C VAL A 388 11.48 -8.00 -26.31
N THR A 389 11.86 -9.26 -26.49
CA THR A 389 10.95 -10.39 -26.47
C THR A 389 11.22 -11.30 -25.27
N PHE A 390 10.29 -12.24 -25.03
CA PHE A 390 10.46 -13.24 -23.96
C PHE A 390 11.72 -14.10 -24.16
N GLU A 391 12.09 -14.37 -25.38
CA GLU A 391 13.28 -15.15 -25.74
C GLU A 391 14.58 -14.38 -25.51
N THR A 392 14.53 -13.06 -25.47
CA THR A 392 15.72 -12.21 -25.32
C THR A 392 15.90 -11.69 -23.90
N THR A 393 15.30 -10.55 -23.59
CA THR A 393 15.59 -9.77 -22.38
C THR A 393 14.36 -9.45 -21.54
N LEU A 394 13.15 -9.79 -21.99
CA LEU A 394 11.90 -9.40 -21.34
C LEU A 394 11.82 -9.88 -19.90
N LEU A 395 12.28 -11.09 -19.57
CA LEU A 395 12.25 -11.60 -18.21
C LEU A 395 13.15 -10.78 -17.28
N GLY A 396 14.36 -10.47 -17.69
CA GLY A 396 15.31 -9.64 -16.92
C GLY A 396 14.77 -8.24 -16.73
N LEU A 397 14.24 -7.61 -17.78
CA LEU A 397 13.60 -6.31 -17.74
C LEU A 397 12.42 -6.29 -16.75
N SER A 398 11.57 -7.31 -16.80
CA SER A 398 10.43 -7.44 -15.89
C SER A 398 10.86 -7.49 -14.43
N LEU A 399 11.86 -8.28 -14.10
CA LEU A 399 12.37 -8.43 -12.73
C LEU A 399 12.97 -7.13 -12.21
N ASP A 400 13.75 -6.41 -13.03
CA ASP A 400 14.33 -5.11 -12.65
C ASP A 400 13.27 -4.04 -12.46
N ILE A 401 12.25 -3.99 -13.32
CA ILE A 401 11.12 -3.06 -13.16
C ILE A 401 10.35 -3.37 -11.89
N LEU A 402 9.99 -4.63 -11.64
CA LEU A 402 9.29 -5.05 -10.44
C LEU A 402 10.09 -4.74 -9.18
N LEU A 403 11.42 -4.88 -9.22
CA LEU A 403 12.31 -4.55 -8.11
C LEU A 403 12.23 -3.06 -7.77
N ILE A 404 12.39 -2.17 -8.75
CA ILE A 404 12.28 -0.72 -8.51
C ILE A 404 10.88 -0.36 -8.04
N LEU A 405 9.83 -0.96 -8.64
CA LEU A 405 8.45 -0.75 -8.23
C LEU A 405 8.22 -1.13 -6.76
N ALA A 406 8.72 -2.27 -6.33
CA ALA A 406 8.61 -2.74 -4.94
C ALA A 406 9.36 -1.83 -3.96
N LEU A 407 10.63 -1.55 -4.24
CA LEU A 407 11.49 -0.79 -3.34
C LEU A 407 11.21 0.72 -3.34
N SER A 408 10.65 1.30 -4.40
CA SER A 408 10.22 2.70 -4.45
C SER A 408 8.86 2.95 -3.78
N SER A 409 8.15 1.90 -3.31
CA SER A 409 6.88 2.02 -2.61
C SER A 409 7.01 2.82 -1.31
N GLN A 410 5.94 3.52 -0.91
CA GLN A 410 5.91 4.31 0.32
C GLN A 410 6.24 3.45 1.56
N ARG A 411 5.64 2.25 1.68
CA ARG A 411 5.89 1.34 2.81
C ARG A 411 7.35 0.91 2.91
N SER A 412 7.99 0.60 1.78
CA SER A 412 9.40 0.21 1.75
C SER A 412 10.31 1.36 2.16
N ARG A 413 10.00 2.59 1.72
CA ARG A 413 10.72 3.80 2.08
C ARG A 413 10.57 4.14 3.55
N GLU A 414 9.35 4.16 4.09
CA GLU A 414 9.10 4.44 5.51
C GLU A 414 9.81 3.44 6.41
N PHE A 415 9.80 2.15 6.06
CA PHE A 415 10.52 1.12 6.79
C PHE A 415 12.03 1.40 6.83
N ALA A 416 12.62 1.80 5.71
CA ALA A 416 14.04 2.11 5.61
C ALA A 416 14.43 3.39 6.39
N HIS A 417 13.54 4.40 6.44
CA HIS A 417 13.79 5.65 7.17
C HIS A 417 13.58 5.53 8.68
N ARG A 418 12.60 4.77 9.15
CA ARG A 418 12.35 4.55 10.58
C ARG A 418 13.58 3.97 11.31
N ARG A 419 14.33 3.13 10.66
CA ARG A 419 15.51 2.49 11.25
C ARG A 419 16.71 3.44 11.36
N ARG A 420 16.85 4.40 10.45
CA ARG A 420 17.92 5.41 10.49
C ARG A 420 17.80 6.35 11.70
N ARG A 421 16.59 6.56 12.24
CA ARG A 421 16.37 7.41 13.43
C ARG A 421 16.69 6.72 14.74
N ARG A 422 16.96 5.40 14.74
CA ARG A 422 17.24 4.60 15.95
C ARG A 422 18.67 4.07 16.00
N ALA A 423 19.43 4.22 14.94
CA ALA A 423 20.87 3.94 14.86
C ALA A 423 21.65 5.26 14.95
#